data_86735ad16d53a6447ac2c40000bb61f5
#
_entry.id   86735ad16d53a6447ac2c40000bb61f5
#
_cell.length_a   1.000
_cell.length_b   1.000
_cell.length_c   1.000
_cell.angle_alpha   90.00
_cell.angle_beta   90.00
_cell.angle_gamma   90.00
#
_symmetry.space_group_name_H-M   'P 1'
#
loop_
_entity.id
_entity.type
_entity.pdbx_description
1 polymer ?
#
loop_
_entity_poly.entity_id
_entity_poly.type
_entity_poly.pdbx_seq_one_letter_code
_entity_poly.pdbx_strand_id
1 'polypeptide(L)'
;MNIGTAKGGGVTRVGERGYFMNNAHVGHDCVVGDDVIFATSATLGGHCEIGDFVYIGGLSAVHQFTRIGPQVMVGGVCGVRGDVIPFGLVNGQHAALEGLNIIGMKRRKFTRERMATIRAFYQELFHGPGIFATRLASVQAMAGEDPAIAEILAFIGDGKRRPLCLPANERSRQ
;
A
#
# COMPACT_ATOMS: atom_id res chain seq x y z
N MET A 1 -17.74 11.29 1.68
CA MET A 1 -17.35 10.35 2.75
C MET A 1 -18.60 9.71 3.34
N ASN A 2 -18.60 8.40 3.51
CA ASN A 2 -19.69 7.68 4.16
C ASN A 2 -19.40 7.48 5.64
N ILE A 3 -20.45 7.48 6.46
CA ILE A 3 -20.35 7.13 7.90
C ILE A 3 -20.17 5.62 8.06
N GLY A 4 -19.71 5.19 9.22
CA GLY A 4 -19.62 3.77 9.56
C GLY A 4 -20.98 3.08 9.64
N THR A 5 -20.98 1.76 9.48
CA THR A 5 -22.16 0.92 9.57
C THR A 5 -22.21 0.14 10.88
N ALA A 6 -23.40 -0.20 11.38
CA ALA A 6 -23.54 -0.94 12.63
C ALA A 6 -22.82 -2.29 12.64
N LYS A 7 -22.72 -2.96 11.48
CA LYS A 7 -22.01 -4.23 11.31
C LYS A 7 -20.50 -4.05 11.11
N GLY A 8 -20.05 -2.87 10.68
CA GLY A 8 -18.65 -2.57 10.38
C GLY A 8 -17.87 -1.90 11.50
N GLY A 9 -18.50 -1.71 12.67
CA GLY A 9 -17.88 -1.01 13.81
C GLY A 9 -18.37 0.42 14.00
N GLY A 10 -19.19 0.92 13.10
CA GLY A 10 -19.92 2.18 13.25
C GLY A 10 -19.12 3.46 13.00
N VAL A 11 -17.86 3.36 12.59
CA VAL A 11 -16.96 4.53 12.48
C VAL A 11 -16.17 4.52 11.18
N THR A 12 -16.24 5.64 10.44
CA THR A 12 -15.27 5.98 9.40
C THR A 12 -14.34 7.05 9.94
N ARG A 13 -13.04 6.81 9.90
CA ARG A 13 -12.02 7.73 10.41
C ARG A 13 -11.17 8.26 9.28
N VAL A 14 -10.87 9.55 9.31
CA VAL A 14 -9.90 10.21 8.43
C VAL A 14 -8.98 11.02 9.33
N GLY A 15 -7.69 10.79 9.18
CA GLY A 15 -6.64 11.48 9.93
C GLY A 15 -6.51 12.96 9.56
N GLU A 16 -5.42 13.54 9.98
CA GLU A 16 -5.17 14.97 9.82
C GLU A 16 -4.43 15.29 8.51
N ARG A 17 -4.47 16.55 8.08
CA ARG A 17 -3.71 17.11 6.94
C ARG A 17 -3.94 16.38 5.60
N GLY A 18 -5.07 15.69 5.47
CA GLY A 18 -5.45 15.04 4.21
C GLY A 18 -5.85 16.06 3.14
N TYR A 19 -5.44 15.83 1.90
CA TYR A 19 -5.83 16.63 0.75
C TYR A 19 -6.72 15.82 -0.20
N PHE A 20 -8.01 16.12 -0.20
CA PHE A 20 -9.03 15.44 -0.99
C PHE A 20 -9.49 16.35 -2.13
N MET A 21 -9.15 15.96 -3.36
CA MET A 21 -9.58 16.71 -4.54
C MET A 21 -11.03 16.41 -4.92
N ASN A 22 -11.52 17.08 -5.96
CA ASN A 22 -12.92 16.99 -6.39
C ASN A 22 -13.37 15.55 -6.57
N ASN A 23 -14.57 15.22 -6.09
CA ASN A 23 -15.20 13.90 -6.17
C ASN A 23 -14.42 12.75 -5.52
N ALA A 24 -13.38 13.04 -4.71
CA ALA A 24 -12.74 11.99 -3.92
C ALA A 24 -13.74 11.38 -2.93
N HIS A 25 -13.73 10.05 -2.80
CA HIS A 25 -14.68 9.33 -1.96
C HIS A 25 -13.99 8.38 -0.98
N VAL A 26 -14.39 8.47 0.28
CA VAL A 26 -14.05 7.51 1.33
C VAL A 26 -15.31 6.70 1.68
N GLY A 27 -15.24 5.39 1.46
CA GLY A 27 -16.32 4.45 1.77
C GLY A 27 -16.59 4.33 3.27
N HIS A 28 -17.64 3.63 3.62
CA HIS A 28 -18.03 3.38 5.02
C HIS A 28 -16.99 2.51 5.76
N ASP A 29 -16.83 2.71 7.06
CA ASP A 29 -15.97 1.91 7.94
C ASP A 29 -14.47 1.90 7.54
N CYS A 30 -14.03 2.89 6.75
CA CYS A 30 -12.63 3.06 6.40
C CYS A 30 -11.84 3.72 7.53
N VAL A 31 -10.58 3.37 7.63
CA VAL A 31 -9.57 4.06 8.44
C VAL A 31 -8.54 4.65 7.51
N VAL A 32 -8.40 5.97 7.51
CA VAL A 32 -7.45 6.71 6.65
C VAL A 32 -6.49 7.47 7.55
N GLY A 33 -5.21 7.30 7.31
CA GLY A 33 -4.14 7.95 8.08
C GLY A 33 -3.95 9.44 7.77
N ASP A 34 -2.84 9.97 8.23
CA ASP A 34 -2.46 11.38 8.12
C ASP A 34 -1.76 11.69 6.79
N ASP A 35 -1.76 12.98 6.42
CA ASP A 35 -1.01 13.50 5.26
C ASP A 35 -1.31 12.79 3.93
N VAL A 36 -2.50 12.23 3.77
CA VAL A 36 -2.92 11.52 2.57
C VAL A 36 -3.31 12.48 1.45
N ILE A 37 -3.15 12.05 0.21
CA ILE A 37 -3.64 12.78 -0.96
C ILE A 37 -4.53 11.87 -1.78
N PHE A 38 -5.77 12.30 -1.97
CA PHE A 38 -6.73 11.67 -2.88
C PHE A 38 -6.94 12.60 -4.08
N ALA A 39 -6.40 12.22 -5.22
CA ALA A 39 -6.58 13.00 -6.44
C ALA A 39 -8.04 12.93 -6.91
N THR A 40 -8.40 13.72 -7.92
CA THR A 40 -9.75 13.85 -8.44
C THR A 40 -10.38 12.49 -8.73
N SER A 41 -11.57 12.25 -8.17
CA SER A 41 -12.37 11.02 -8.32
C SER A 41 -11.67 9.74 -7.82
N ALA A 42 -10.67 9.85 -6.96
CA ALA A 42 -10.10 8.70 -6.25
C ALA A 42 -11.12 8.15 -5.25
N THR A 43 -11.34 6.84 -5.23
CA THR A 43 -12.45 6.21 -4.50
C THR A 43 -11.99 5.03 -3.66
N LEU A 44 -12.42 4.97 -2.40
CA LEU A 44 -12.30 3.79 -1.55
C LEU A 44 -13.65 3.08 -1.44
N GLY A 45 -13.63 1.76 -1.60
CA GLY A 45 -14.69 0.88 -1.10
C GLY A 45 -14.74 0.86 0.42
N GLY A 46 -15.74 0.20 1.01
CA GLY A 46 -15.85 0.11 2.47
C GLY A 46 -14.72 -0.70 3.13
N HIS A 47 -14.49 -0.43 4.43
CA HIS A 47 -13.53 -1.17 5.26
C HIS A 47 -12.08 -1.15 4.77
N CYS A 48 -11.67 -0.14 4.02
CA CYS A 48 -10.27 0.03 3.63
C CYS A 48 -9.46 0.63 4.78
N GLU A 49 -8.21 0.19 4.89
CA GLU A 49 -7.23 0.74 5.82
C GLU A 49 -6.11 1.40 5.00
N ILE A 50 -5.95 2.69 5.15
CA ILE A 50 -4.99 3.51 4.38
C ILE A 50 -3.98 4.12 5.35
N GLY A 51 -2.71 3.81 5.16
CA GLY A 51 -1.63 4.35 5.98
C GLY A 51 -1.33 5.82 5.71
N ASP A 52 -0.42 6.36 6.51
CA ASP A 52 0.00 7.75 6.39
C ASP A 52 0.74 8.03 5.08
N PHE A 53 0.64 9.26 4.60
CA PHE A 53 1.35 9.74 3.42
C PHE A 53 1.03 8.97 2.13
N VAL A 54 -0.10 8.29 2.07
CA VAL A 54 -0.54 7.60 0.85
C VAL A 54 -1.03 8.61 -0.18
N TYR A 55 -0.65 8.39 -1.43
CA TYR A 55 -1.18 9.11 -2.58
C TYR A 55 -2.05 8.15 -3.41
N ILE A 56 -3.32 8.49 -3.60
CA ILE A 56 -4.23 7.78 -4.50
C ILE A 56 -4.42 8.62 -5.76
N GLY A 57 -3.97 8.10 -6.89
CA GLY A 57 -4.07 8.75 -8.19
C GLY A 57 -5.50 8.99 -8.66
N GLY A 58 -5.69 9.96 -9.54
CA GLY A 58 -7.02 10.31 -10.05
C GLY A 58 -7.71 9.14 -10.78
N LEU A 59 -9.04 9.07 -10.64
CA LEU A 59 -9.88 8.02 -11.25
C LEU A 59 -9.49 6.59 -10.80
N SER A 60 -8.78 6.46 -9.68
CA SER A 60 -8.41 5.16 -9.14
C SER A 60 -9.43 4.68 -8.13
N ALA A 61 -9.62 3.36 -8.07
CA ALA A 61 -10.54 2.72 -7.14
C ALA A 61 -9.83 1.66 -6.31
N VAL A 62 -10.05 1.71 -4.99
CA VAL A 62 -9.55 0.71 -4.04
C VAL A 62 -10.70 -0.19 -3.62
N HIS A 63 -10.55 -1.50 -3.82
CA HIS A 63 -11.59 -2.47 -3.49
C HIS A 63 -11.79 -2.55 -1.97
N GLN A 64 -13.02 -2.84 -1.55
CA GLN A 64 -13.35 -3.00 -0.12
C GLN A 64 -12.41 -4.00 0.60
N PHE A 65 -12.15 -3.74 1.88
CA PHE A 65 -11.26 -4.55 2.75
C PHE A 65 -9.79 -4.56 2.35
N THR A 66 -9.36 -3.66 1.47
CA THR A 66 -7.96 -3.56 1.06
C THR A 66 -7.19 -2.70 2.05
N ARG A 67 -5.97 -3.14 2.39
CA ARG A 67 -5.01 -2.35 3.17
C ARG A 67 -3.97 -1.74 2.23
N ILE A 68 -3.69 -0.48 2.41
CA ILE A 68 -2.62 0.22 1.72
C ILE A 68 -1.64 0.74 2.77
N GLY A 69 -0.44 0.20 2.76
CA GLY A 69 0.61 0.57 3.72
C GLY A 69 1.03 2.04 3.59
N PRO A 70 1.71 2.59 4.60
CA PRO A 70 2.16 3.98 4.57
C PRO A 70 3.06 4.29 3.37
N GLN A 71 3.02 5.54 2.94
CA GLN A 71 3.86 6.09 1.88
C GLN A 71 3.69 5.42 0.50
N VAL A 72 2.64 4.64 0.31
CA VAL A 72 2.30 4.04 -0.99
C VAL A 72 1.90 5.11 -1.99
N MET A 73 2.27 4.89 -3.25
CA MET A 73 1.76 5.63 -4.39
C MET A 73 0.91 4.71 -5.27
N VAL A 74 -0.35 5.05 -5.42
CA VAL A 74 -1.26 4.44 -6.40
C VAL A 74 -1.30 5.35 -7.62
N GLY A 75 -0.96 4.82 -8.78
CA GLY A 75 -1.04 5.55 -10.05
C GLY A 75 -2.46 5.95 -10.42
N GLY A 76 -2.62 6.80 -11.41
CA GLY A 76 -3.95 7.17 -11.93
C GLY A 76 -4.62 6.03 -12.68
N VAL A 77 -5.96 6.03 -12.73
CA VAL A 77 -6.79 5.02 -13.43
C VAL A 77 -6.45 3.59 -12.99
N CYS A 78 -6.16 3.42 -11.69
CA CYS A 78 -5.67 2.17 -11.11
C CYS A 78 -6.76 1.47 -10.29
N GLY A 79 -6.99 0.19 -10.53
CA GLY A 79 -7.91 -0.65 -9.78
C GLY A 79 -7.19 -1.54 -8.77
N VAL A 80 -7.13 -1.12 -7.51
CA VAL A 80 -6.42 -1.86 -6.45
C VAL A 80 -7.36 -2.88 -5.82
N ARG A 81 -7.01 -4.17 -5.92
CA ARG A 81 -7.82 -5.28 -5.41
C ARG A 81 -7.13 -6.09 -4.31
N GLY A 82 -5.85 -5.88 -4.09
CA GLY A 82 -5.03 -6.56 -3.08
C GLY A 82 -4.32 -5.57 -2.18
N ASP A 83 -3.83 -6.06 -1.06
CA ASP A 83 -3.07 -5.27 -0.09
C ASP A 83 -1.77 -4.78 -0.70
N VAL A 84 -1.43 -3.52 -0.48
CA VAL A 84 -0.21 -2.90 -1.00
C VAL A 84 0.76 -2.66 0.13
N ILE A 85 1.94 -3.24 0.02
CA ILE A 85 3.00 -3.10 1.05
C ILE A 85 3.40 -1.65 1.27
N PRO A 86 3.86 -1.28 2.48
CA PRO A 86 4.45 0.03 2.75
C PRO A 86 5.49 0.43 1.71
N PHE A 87 5.53 1.70 1.37
CA PHE A 87 6.44 2.30 0.38
C PHE A 87 6.25 1.81 -1.06
N GLY A 88 5.23 0.99 -1.34
CA GLY A 88 4.99 0.43 -2.66
C GLY A 88 4.54 1.47 -3.69
N LEU A 89 4.82 1.19 -4.95
CA LEU A 89 4.26 1.87 -6.12
C LEU A 89 3.43 0.86 -6.90
N VAL A 90 2.14 1.14 -7.05
CA VAL A 90 1.23 0.30 -7.86
C VAL A 90 0.63 1.08 -9.00
N ASN A 91 0.45 0.41 -10.14
CA ASN A 91 -0.08 1.03 -11.34
C ASN A 91 -0.88 0.01 -12.19
N GLY A 92 -1.62 0.54 -13.19
CA GLY A 92 -2.38 -0.23 -14.15
C GLY A 92 -3.83 -0.49 -13.74
N GLN A 93 -4.68 -0.80 -14.72
CA GLN A 93 -6.12 -1.07 -14.51
C GLN A 93 -6.36 -2.23 -13.52
N HIS A 94 -5.45 -3.18 -13.47
CA HIS A 94 -5.38 -4.24 -12.46
C HIS A 94 -4.08 -4.06 -11.68
N ALA A 95 -4.09 -3.17 -10.70
CA ALA A 95 -2.92 -2.71 -9.96
C ALA A 95 -1.83 -3.78 -9.82
N ALA A 96 -0.67 -3.56 -10.41
CA ALA A 96 0.52 -4.37 -10.21
C ALA A 96 1.52 -3.59 -9.35
N LEU A 97 2.26 -4.30 -8.51
CA LEU A 97 3.35 -3.71 -7.74
C LEU A 97 4.55 -3.52 -8.68
N GLU A 98 4.82 -2.27 -9.07
CA GLU A 98 5.89 -1.93 -10.00
C GLU A 98 7.22 -1.63 -9.32
N GLY A 99 7.21 -1.48 -8.00
CA GLY A 99 8.40 -1.19 -7.22
C GLY A 99 8.11 -0.41 -5.96
N LEU A 100 9.07 0.41 -5.56
CA LEU A 100 9.00 1.29 -4.40
C LEU A 100 8.74 2.74 -4.84
N ASN A 101 8.00 3.48 -4.04
CA ASN A 101 7.77 4.92 -4.19
C ASN A 101 9.04 5.73 -3.86
N ILE A 102 10.05 5.61 -4.70
CA ILE A 102 11.35 6.28 -4.52
C ILE A 102 11.21 7.80 -4.40
N ILE A 103 10.28 8.39 -5.13
CA ILE A 103 10.03 9.85 -5.06
C ILE A 103 9.49 10.22 -3.69
N GLY A 104 8.54 9.47 -3.16
CA GLY A 104 8.00 9.67 -1.81
C GLY A 104 9.07 9.51 -0.74
N MET A 105 9.88 8.46 -0.83
CA MET A 105 11.00 8.24 0.10
C MET A 105 12.01 9.40 0.09
N LYS A 106 12.40 9.90 -1.10
CA LYS A 106 13.28 11.09 -1.22
C LYS A 106 12.67 12.34 -0.60
N ARG A 107 11.39 12.60 -0.83
CA ARG A 107 10.69 13.75 -0.22
C ARG A 107 10.68 13.68 1.30
N ARG A 108 10.70 12.48 1.86
CA ARG A 108 10.78 12.23 3.31
C ARG A 108 12.22 12.03 3.82
N LYS A 109 13.20 12.47 3.03
CA LYS A 109 14.62 12.54 3.40
C LYS A 109 15.26 11.19 3.74
N PHE A 110 14.78 10.09 3.15
CA PHE A 110 15.50 8.82 3.22
C PHE A 110 16.88 9.00 2.56
N THR A 111 17.92 8.52 3.21
CA THR A 111 19.27 8.58 2.63
C THR A 111 19.39 7.63 1.44
N ARG A 112 20.40 7.84 0.60
CA ARG A 112 20.66 6.96 -0.55
C ARG A 112 20.95 5.54 -0.11
N GLU A 113 21.75 5.40 0.94
CA GLU A 113 22.16 4.12 1.53
C GLU A 113 20.92 3.37 2.04
N ARG A 114 20.07 4.04 2.82
CA ARG A 114 18.83 3.44 3.32
C ARG A 114 17.89 3.01 2.19
N MET A 115 17.71 3.85 1.18
CA MET A 115 16.88 3.49 0.02
C MET A 115 17.47 2.29 -0.74
N ALA A 116 18.81 2.17 -0.83
CA ALA A 116 19.47 1.03 -1.45
C ALA A 116 19.20 -0.27 -0.67
N THR A 117 19.28 -0.23 0.66
CA THR A 117 18.98 -1.37 1.54
C THR A 117 17.52 -1.85 1.36
N ILE A 118 16.55 -0.94 1.42
CA ILE A 118 15.13 -1.27 1.24
C ILE A 118 14.86 -1.81 -0.17
N ARG A 119 15.55 -1.26 -1.18
CA ARG A 119 15.45 -1.74 -2.55
C ARG A 119 16.02 -3.14 -2.72
N ALA A 120 17.15 -3.44 -2.10
CA ALA A 120 17.75 -4.79 -2.12
C ALA A 120 16.79 -5.80 -1.45
N PHE A 121 16.22 -5.47 -0.30
CA PHE A 121 15.19 -6.25 0.36
C PHE A 121 13.98 -6.50 -0.56
N TYR A 122 13.46 -5.45 -1.20
CA TYR A 122 12.34 -5.55 -2.15
C TYR A 122 12.67 -6.49 -3.32
N GLN A 123 13.86 -6.37 -3.90
CA GLN A 123 14.30 -7.23 -5.01
C GLN A 123 14.37 -8.69 -4.59
N GLU A 124 14.95 -8.99 -3.44
CA GLU A 124 15.01 -10.36 -2.94
C GLU A 124 13.61 -10.94 -2.68
N LEU A 125 12.73 -10.17 -2.02
CA LEU A 125 11.39 -10.63 -1.69
C LEU A 125 10.51 -10.87 -2.92
N PHE A 126 10.53 -9.97 -3.91
CA PHE A 126 9.59 -10.02 -5.05
C PHE A 126 10.19 -10.55 -6.35
N HIS A 127 11.51 -10.60 -6.48
CA HIS A 127 12.18 -11.01 -7.71
C HIS A 127 13.28 -12.05 -7.49
N GLY A 128 13.56 -12.45 -6.25
CA GLY A 128 14.49 -13.51 -5.92
C GLY A 128 14.05 -14.90 -6.45
N PRO A 129 14.92 -15.91 -6.36
CA PRO A 129 14.61 -17.26 -6.79
C PRO A 129 13.59 -17.95 -5.86
N GLY A 130 12.89 -18.95 -6.38
CA GLY A 130 11.94 -19.77 -5.62
C GLY A 130 10.55 -19.15 -5.49
N ILE A 131 9.71 -19.75 -4.63
CA ILE A 131 8.35 -19.28 -4.37
C ILE A 131 8.35 -18.17 -3.31
N PHE A 132 7.29 -17.34 -3.31
CA PHE A 132 7.17 -16.19 -2.41
C PHE A 132 7.37 -16.56 -0.93
N ALA A 133 6.80 -17.67 -0.46
CA ALA A 133 6.92 -18.11 0.93
C ALA A 133 8.39 -18.39 1.34
N THR A 134 9.18 -19.01 0.46
CA THR A 134 10.60 -19.27 0.70
C THR A 134 11.40 -17.98 0.73
N ARG A 135 11.13 -17.07 -0.21
CA ARG A 135 11.77 -15.74 -0.24
C ARG A 135 11.43 -14.93 1.01
N LEU A 136 10.16 -14.95 1.44
CA LEU A 136 9.74 -14.26 2.66
C LEU A 136 10.49 -14.78 3.89
N ALA A 137 10.62 -16.10 4.04
CA ALA A 137 11.38 -16.70 5.14
C ALA A 137 12.88 -16.29 5.09
N SER A 138 13.47 -16.26 3.89
CA SER A 138 14.86 -15.84 3.70
C SER A 138 15.07 -14.38 4.11
N VAL A 139 14.24 -13.45 3.63
CA VAL A 139 14.40 -12.03 3.96
C VAL A 139 14.06 -11.72 5.42
N GLN A 140 13.20 -12.50 6.06
CA GLN A 140 12.95 -12.38 7.50
C GLN A 140 14.20 -12.74 8.31
N ALA A 141 14.93 -13.78 7.92
CA ALA A 141 16.17 -14.17 8.55
C ALA A 141 17.32 -13.15 8.32
N MET A 142 17.28 -12.42 7.21
CA MET A 142 18.26 -11.40 6.84
C MET A 142 17.85 -9.98 7.22
N ALA A 143 16.63 -9.79 7.70
CA ALA A 143 16.11 -8.48 8.05
C ALA A 143 16.97 -7.84 9.14
N GLY A 144 17.68 -6.78 8.77
CA GLY A 144 18.41 -5.94 9.69
C GLY A 144 17.47 -5.06 10.55
N GLU A 145 18.05 -4.11 11.27
CA GLU A 145 17.30 -3.21 12.16
C GLU A 145 16.60 -2.03 11.43
N ASP A 146 16.51 -2.01 10.09
CA ASP A 146 15.86 -0.89 9.40
C ASP A 146 14.35 -0.90 9.67
N PRO A 147 13.82 0.18 10.28
CA PRO A 147 12.39 0.25 10.63
C PRO A 147 11.44 0.11 9.43
N ALA A 148 11.85 0.52 8.22
CA ALA A 148 11.00 0.39 7.04
C ALA A 148 10.89 -1.07 6.57
N ILE A 149 11.95 -1.85 6.69
CA ILE A 149 11.91 -3.29 6.42
C ILE A 149 11.04 -4.00 7.45
N ALA A 150 11.21 -3.68 8.73
CA ALA A 150 10.37 -4.21 9.80
C ALA A 150 8.87 -3.88 9.57
N GLU A 151 8.56 -2.66 9.12
CA GLU A 151 7.21 -2.23 8.79
C GLU A 151 6.62 -3.03 7.62
N ILE A 152 7.38 -3.28 6.55
CA ILE A 152 6.95 -4.13 5.43
C ILE A 152 6.67 -5.55 5.90
N LEU A 153 7.57 -6.14 6.69
CA LEU A 153 7.41 -7.50 7.20
C LEU A 153 6.20 -7.63 8.14
N ALA A 154 6.01 -6.68 9.05
CA ALA A 154 4.85 -6.64 9.93
C ALA A 154 3.55 -6.53 9.13
N PHE A 155 3.50 -5.67 8.12
CA PHE A 155 2.35 -5.52 7.23
C PHE A 155 2.00 -6.81 6.51
N ILE A 156 2.99 -7.55 6.00
CA ILE A 156 2.80 -8.84 5.34
C ILE A 156 2.32 -9.89 6.36
N GLY A 157 2.93 -9.95 7.53
CA GLY A 157 2.59 -10.90 8.60
C GLY A 157 1.18 -10.70 9.18
N ASP A 158 0.67 -9.48 9.16
CA ASP A 158 -0.70 -9.15 9.58
C ASP A 158 -1.78 -9.35 8.49
N GLY A 159 -1.40 -9.94 7.37
CA GLY A 159 -2.27 -10.16 6.20
C GLY A 159 -3.52 -10.98 6.51
N LYS A 160 -4.70 -10.33 6.52
CA LYS A 160 -5.92 -10.96 7.07
C LYS A 160 -7.06 -11.14 6.08
N ARG A 161 -7.19 -10.31 5.04
CA ARG A 161 -8.43 -10.27 4.25
C ARG A 161 -8.23 -10.27 2.74
N ARG A 162 -7.13 -9.75 2.24
CA ARG A 162 -6.85 -9.67 0.81
C ARG A 162 -5.47 -10.23 0.48
N PRO A 163 -5.30 -10.85 -0.69
CA PRO A 163 -3.97 -11.22 -1.16
C PRO A 163 -3.12 -9.95 -1.37
N LEU A 164 -1.81 -10.08 -1.30
CA LEU A 164 -0.89 -9.00 -1.64
C LEU A 164 -1.00 -8.62 -3.12
N CYS A 165 -0.89 -7.35 -3.40
CA CYS A 165 -0.64 -6.86 -4.74
C CYS A 165 0.80 -7.21 -5.12
N LEU A 166 0.97 -8.09 -6.12
CA LEU A 166 2.27 -8.59 -6.56
C LEU A 166 2.71 -7.94 -7.87
N PRO A 167 4.00 -8.01 -8.23
CA PRO A 167 4.46 -7.71 -9.57
C PRO A 167 3.72 -8.53 -10.64
N ALA A 168 3.56 -7.96 -11.84
CA ALA A 168 2.76 -8.59 -12.90
C ALA A 168 3.26 -10.00 -13.28
N ASN A 169 4.58 -10.21 -13.29
CA ASN A 169 5.22 -11.51 -13.58
C ASN A 169 5.04 -12.57 -12.49
N GLU A 170 4.71 -12.17 -11.26
CA GLU A 170 4.49 -13.10 -10.14
C GLU A 170 3.02 -13.58 -10.06
N ARG A 171 2.07 -12.84 -10.64
CA ARG A 171 0.64 -13.22 -10.66
C ARG A 171 0.34 -14.48 -11.46
N SER A 172 1.12 -14.75 -12.49
CA SER A 172 0.97 -15.93 -13.34
C SER A 172 1.57 -17.20 -12.74
N ARG A 173 2.19 -17.11 -11.56
CA ARG A 173 2.85 -18.24 -10.86
C ARG A 173 2.08 -18.74 -9.64
N GLN A 174 0.92 -18.14 -9.35
CA GLN A 174 -0.06 -18.58 -8.33
C GLN A 174 -1.24 -19.28 -9.00
#